data_9b967c371cfa12c51c94f4ae730f125e
#
_entry.id   9b967c371cfa12c51c94f4ae730f125e
#
_cell.length_a   1.000
_cell.length_b   1.000
_cell.length_c   1.000
_cell.angle_alpha   90.00
_cell.angle_beta   90.00
_cell.angle_gamma   90.00
#
_symmetry.space_group_name_H-M   'P 1'
#
loop_
_entity.id
_entity.type
_entity.pdbx_description
1 polymer ?
#
loop_
_entity_poly.entity_id
_entity_poly.type
_entity_poly.pdbx_seq_one_letter_code
_entity_poly.pdbx_strand_id
1 'polypeptide(L)'
;FGTCISGCTDQSATNYNPLATQNDGSCVFPPCTAPAPTHETFSTGLMPIGVCSPNQWEISATTGDGWRFTGNPGYNASTFSGNNRSVGSFSWIDFSGTDVDPVLEVEDIDVSSLTSSALFFDYFSDLGTSSCAANNILHVEAFDGTTWNSVAVLQLNATGWNTYGYELTGFENGTTAQIRFRGESSGLSCDFYNDLLIDDVKIEEAVYGCTDAS
;
A
#
# COMPACT_ATOMS: atom_id res chain seq x y z
N PHE A 1 18.85 -27.58 40.74
CA PHE A 1 18.35 -26.37 40.10
C PHE A 1 18.72 -26.48 38.62
N GLY A 2 17.71 -26.52 37.71
CA GLY A 2 17.97 -26.46 36.28
C GLY A 2 18.53 -25.07 35.89
N THR A 3 19.52 -25.07 35.03
CA THR A 3 20.04 -23.79 34.44
C THR A 3 18.99 -23.24 33.49
N CYS A 4 18.54 -22.01 33.72
CA CYS A 4 17.77 -21.27 32.72
C CYS A 4 18.69 -20.99 31.52
N ILE A 5 18.33 -21.49 30.35
CA ILE A 5 19.00 -21.20 29.09
C ILE A 5 18.14 -20.18 28.35
N SER A 6 18.67 -18.99 28.16
CA SER A 6 18.01 -17.93 27.37
C SER A 6 18.28 -18.15 25.88
N GLY A 7 17.30 -17.82 25.06
CA GLY A 7 17.38 -17.93 23.60
C GLY A 7 15.99 -17.92 22.96
N CYS A 8 15.94 -17.98 21.64
CA CYS A 8 14.67 -18.07 20.93
C CYS A 8 13.99 -19.42 21.16
N THR A 9 12.77 -19.41 21.67
CA THR A 9 11.96 -20.62 21.94
C THR A 9 10.91 -20.90 20.85
N ASP A 10 10.83 -20.06 19.82
CA ASP A 10 9.90 -20.24 18.73
C ASP A 10 10.52 -21.11 17.62
N GLN A 11 9.87 -22.24 17.32
CA GLN A 11 10.36 -23.22 16.33
C GLN A 11 10.32 -22.70 14.88
N SER A 12 9.54 -21.65 14.60
CA SER A 12 9.47 -21.03 13.28
C SER A 12 10.62 -20.04 13.03
N ALA A 13 11.34 -19.64 14.07
CA ALA A 13 12.48 -18.74 13.95
C ALA A 13 13.72 -19.45 13.39
N THR A 14 14.49 -18.74 12.56
CA THR A 14 15.74 -19.26 11.97
C THR A 14 16.83 -19.54 13.00
N ASN A 15 16.76 -18.87 14.14
CA ASN A 15 17.70 -19.01 15.26
C ASN A 15 17.05 -19.73 16.46
N TYR A 16 16.04 -20.58 16.21
CA TYR A 16 15.43 -21.43 17.26
C TYR A 16 16.50 -22.20 18.06
N ASN A 17 16.42 -22.08 19.36
CA ASN A 17 17.29 -22.84 20.26
C ASN A 17 16.47 -23.90 21.02
N PRO A 18 16.56 -25.19 20.67
CA PRO A 18 15.78 -26.24 21.31
C PRO A 18 16.15 -26.46 22.78
N LEU A 19 17.25 -25.90 23.26
CA LEU A 19 17.68 -25.96 24.65
C LEU A 19 17.22 -24.75 25.46
N ALA A 20 16.69 -23.71 24.81
CA ALA A 20 16.19 -22.53 25.52
C ALA A 20 14.97 -22.89 26.36
N THR A 21 15.00 -22.50 27.62
CA THR A 21 13.91 -22.64 28.58
C THR A 21 13.21 -21.30 28.85
N GLN A 22 13.79 -20.21 28.36
CA GLN A 22 13.26 -18.86 28.49
C GLN A 22 13.50 -18.09 27.17
N ASN A 23 12.44 -17.52 26.60
CA ASN A 23 12.55 -16.64 25.46
C ASN A 23 13.17 -15.30 25.90
N ASP A 24 14.25 -14.90 25.25
CA ASP A 24 14.96 -13.64 25.51
C ASP A 24 14.64 -12.54 24.51
N GLY A 25 13.66 -12.79 23.61
CA GLY A 25 13.27 -11.84 22.56
C GLY A 25 14.22 -11.82 21.34
N SER A 26 15.18 -12.76 21.28
CA SER A 26 16.16 -12.81 20.18
C SER A 26 15.68 -13.55 18.94
N CYS A 27 14.41 -13.97 18.86
CA CYS A 27 13.90 -14.71 17.71
C CYS A 27 14.05 -13.91 16.42
N VAL A 28 14.65 -14.54 15.42
CA VAL A 28 14.76 -14.03 14.05
C VAL A 28 13.93 -14.92 13.16
N PHE A 29 12.91 -14.35 12.56
CA PHE A 29 12.04 -15.09 11.63
C PHE A 29 12.58 -14.94 10.19
N PRO A 30 12.40 -15.96 9.32
CA PRO A 30 12.66 -15.77 7.90
C PRO A 30 11.78 -14.64 7.38
N PRO A 31 12.24 -13.87 6.40
CA PRO A 31 11.37 -12.92 5.72
C PRO A 31 10.14 -13.68 5.21
N CYS A 32 8.99 -13.27 5.68
CA CYS A 32 7.73 -13.83 5.22
C CYS A 32 7.20 -12.95 4.10
N THR A 33 6.83 -13.55 3.00
CA THR A 33 6.21 -12.89 1.86
C THR A 33 4.87 -13.54 1.56
N ALA A 34 3.87 -12.74 1.21
CA ALA A 34 2.61 -13.26 0.71
C ALA A 34 2.81 -13.78 -0.73
N PRO A 35 2.30 -14.97 -1.10
CA PRO A 35 2.46 -15.45 -2.47
C PRO A 35 1.58 -14.67 -3.44
N ALA A 36 2.13 -14.27 -4.59
CA ALA A 36 1.32 -13.74 -5.69
C ALA A 36 0.48 -14.88 -6.33
N PRO A 37 -0.72 -14.58 -6.91
CA PRO A 37 -1.33 -13.25 -6.99
C PRO A 37 -2.00 -12.82 -5.68
N THR A 38 -2.02 -11.51 -5.43
CA THR A 38 -2.71 -10.92 -4.28
C THR A 38 -3.79 -9.94 -4.72
N HIS A 39 -4.82 -9.76 -3.89
CA HIS A 39 -5.89 -8.80 -4.15
C HIS A 39 -6.44 -8.26 -2.84
N GLU A 40 -6.29 -6.96 -2.61
CA GLU A 40 -6.88 -6.25 -1.48
C GLU A 40 -7.96 -5.27 -1.95
N THR A 41 -9.14 -5.38 -1.35
CA THR A 41 -10.34 -4.58 -1.69
C THR A 41 -10.78 -3.66 -0.57
N PHE A 42 -10.02 -3.61 0.52
CA PHE A 42 -10.34 -2.84 1.74
C PHE A 42 -11.78 -3.02 2.27
N SER A 43 -12.46 -4.09 1.86
CA SER A 43 -13.89 -4.33 2.11
C SER A 43 -14.23 -4.54 3.59
N THR A 44 -13.25 -4.72 4.44
CA THR A 44 -13.42 -4.85 5.89
C THR A 44 -13.54 -3.51 6.60
N GLY A 45 -13.18 -2.42 5.94
CA GLY A 45 -13.04 -1.10 6.56
C GLY A 45 -11.94 -1.02 7.62
N LEU A 46 -10.99 -1.94 7.59
CA LEU A 46 -9.84 -1.99 8.48
C LEU A 46 -8.55 -2.04 7.64
N MET A 47 -7.44 -1.64 8.26
CA MET A 47 -6.13 -1.87 7.66
C MET A 47 -5.95 -3.37 7.39
N PRO A 48 -5.52 -3.76 6.20
CA PRO A 48 -5.28 -5.16 5.88
C PRO A 48 -4.27 -5.78 6.84
N ILE A 49 -4.54 -7.01 7.25
CA ILE A 49 -3.65 -7.77 8.14
C ILE A 49 -2.80 -8.65 7.27
N GLY A 50 -2.30 -8.53 6.26
CA GLY A 50 -1.47 -9.42 5.47
C GLY A 50 -1.33 -10.87 5.97
N VAL A 51 -0.83 -11.75 5.19
CA VAL A 51 -0.64 -13.17 5.59
C VAL A 51 0.64 -13.37 6.40
N CYS A 52 1.51 -12.39 6.44
CA CYS A 52 2.85 -12.49 7.01
C CYS A 52 3.07 -11.51 8.16
N SER A 53 3.23 -12.02 9.38
CA SER A 53 3.71 -11.21 10.50
C SER A 53 5.24 -11.39 10.64
N PRO A 54 6.06 -10.34 10.79
CA PRO A 54 5.69 -8.94 10.99
C PRO A 54 5.50 -8.10 9.71
N ASN A 55 5.80 -8.60 8.52
CA ASN A 55 5.74 -7.87 7.26
C ASN A 55 4.31 -7.73 6.75
N GLN A 56 3.49 -7.01 7.48
CA GLN A 56 2.09 -6.73 7.17
C GLN A 56 1.98 -5.38 6.46
N TRP A 57 0.78 -5.07 6.03
CA TRP A 57 0.48 -3.71 5.61
C TRP A 57 0.77 -2.72 6.73
N GLU A 58 1.43 -1.63 6.41
CA GLU A 58 1.82 -0.61 7.37
C GLU A 58 1.40 0.78 6.93
N ILE A 59 1.03 1.62 7.89
CA ILE A 59 0.80 3.04 7.65
C ILE A 59 1.81 3.86 8.43
N SER A 60 2.30 4.92 7.81
CA SER A 60 3.12 5.93 8.47
C SER A 60 2.82 7.31 7.91
N ALA A 61 3.11 8.32 8.70
CA ALA A 61 3.04 9.71 8.28
C ALA A 61 3.99 10.53 9.14
N THR A 62 4.53 11.61 8.60
CA THR A 62 5.34 12.55 9.40
C THR A 62 4.48 13.26 10.43
N THR A 63 3.26 13.62 10.07
CA THR A 63 2.22 14.15 10.96
C THR A 63 0.85 13.72 10.44
N GLY A 64 -0.16 13.78 11.31
CA GLY A 64 -1.54 13.44 10.97
C GLY A 64 -1.88 11.97 11.21
N ASP A 65 -3.02 11.55 10.69
CA ASP A 65 -3.57 10.20 10.86
C ASP A 65 -3.13 9.24 9.75
N GLY A 66 -2.59 9.76 8.67
CA GLY A 66 -2.16 8.97 7.51
C GLY A 66 -3.33 8.38 6.72
N TRP A 67 -3.12 7.20 6.15
CA TRP A 67 -4.13 6.47 5.40
C TRP A 67 -5.25 5.96 6.32
N ARG A 68 -6.47 6.04 5.85
CA ARG A 68 -7.70 5.65 6.54
C ARG A 68 -8.44 4.58 5.75
N PHE A 69 -9.14 3.70 6.46
CA PHE A 69 -9.90 2.58 5.88
C PHE A 69 -11.39 2.66 6.22
N THR A 70 -11.76 3.58 7.11
CA THR A 70 -13.15 3.85 7.50
C THR A 70 -13.41 5.35 7.45
N GLY A 71 -14.66 5.75 7.68
CA GLY A 71 -15.07 7.14 7.66
C GLY A 71 -15.39 7.62 6.25
N ASN A 72 -15.80 8.86 6.13
CA ASN A 72 -16.07 9.50 4.85
C ASN A 72 -14.84 10.33 4.46
N PRO A 73 -14.34 10.16 3.23
CA PRO A 73 -13.45 11.18 2.65
C PRO A 73 -14.19 12.51 2.61
N GLY A 74 -13.43 13.57 2.73
CA GLY A 74 -13.98 14.91 2.80
C GLY A 74 -14.59 15.40 1.48
N TYR A 75 -15.32 16.47 1.59
CA TYR A 75 -15.74 17.32 0.46
C TYR A 75 -16.20 16.58 -0.80
N ASN A 76 -15.43 16.71 -1.90
CA ASN A 76 -15.85 16.22 -3.20
C ASN A 76 -15.77 14.68 -3.33
N ALA A 77 -14.82 14.06 -2.67
CA ALA A 77 -14.68 12.60 -2.69
C ALA A 77 -15.86 11.89 -2.01
N SER A 78 -16.51 12.54 -1.02
CA SER A 78 -17.71 11.99 -0.35
C SER A 78 -19.01 12.22 -1.11
N THR A 79 -19.09 13.30 -1.87
CA THR A 79 -20.33 13.77 -2.50
C THR A 79 -20.32 13.71 -4.02
N PHE A 80 -19.15 13.51 -4.60
CA PHE A 80 -18.97 13.48 -6.03
C PHE A 80 -19.65 12.25 -6.65
N SER A 81 -20.41 12.46 -7.72
CA SER A 81 -21.17 11.39 -8.38
C SER A 81 -20.31 10.27 -8.98
N GLY A 82 -19.00 10.51 -9.15
CA GLY A 82 -18.03 9.51 -9.59
C GLY A 82 -17.58 8.55 -8.50
N ASN A 83 -17.68 8.92 -7.23
CA ASN A 83 -17.38 8.02 -6.11
C ASN A 83 -18.65 7.24 -5.75
N ASN A 84 -18.91 6.15 -6.45
CA ASN A 84 -20.04 5.27 -6.23
C ASN A 84 -19.73 4.07 -5.32
N ARG A 85 -18.56 4.06 -4.68
CA ARG A 85 -18.16 3.01 -3.73
C ARG A 85 -18.67 3.30 -2.34
N SER A 86 -18.96 2.24 -1.60
CA SER A 86 -19.41 2.35 -0.21
C SER A 86 -18.28 2.79 0.70
N VAL A 87 -18.59 3.59 1.69
CA VAL A 87 -17.67 3.92 2.78
C VAL A 87 -17.15 2.64 3.42
N GLY A 88 -15.84 2.59 3.66
CA GLY A 88 -15.17 1.41 4.22
C GLY A 88 -14.87 0.30 3.20
N SER A 89 -14.97 0.60 1.88
CA SER A 89 -14.55 -0.29 0.81
C SER A 89 -13.43 0.32 -0.04
N PHE A 90 -12.63 1.19 0.52
CA PHE A 90 -11.43 1.78 -0.10
C PHE A 90 -10.54 2.38 0.99
N SER A 91 -9.29 2.60 0.68
CA SER A 91 -8.36 3.37 1.53
C SER A 91 -8.24 4.80 1.02
N TRP A 92 -8.04 5.77 1.92
CA TRP A 92 -8.02 7.18 1.55
C TRP A 92 -7.16 8.04 2.47
N ILE A 93 -6.72 9.18 1.94
CA ILE A 93 -5.99 10.22 2.66
C ILE A 93 -6.85 11.49 2.68
N ASP A 94 -6.91 12.13 3.85
CA ASP A 94 -7.54 13.43 4.06
C ASP A 94 -6.47 14.50 4.25
N PHE A 95 -6.41 15.46 3.35
CA PHE A 95 -5.51 16.61 3.49
C PHE A 95 -6.16 17.80 4.24
N SER A 96 -7.31 17.59 4.90
CA SER A 96 -8.00 18.62 5.71
C SER A 96 -7.25 19.03 6.97
N GLY A 97 -6.14 18.46 7.26
CA GLY A 97 -5.45 18.66 8.53
C GLY A 97 -3.96 18.85 8.37
N THR A 98 -3.24 17.98 9.03
CA THR A 98 -1.80 18.04 9.18
C THR A 98 -1.10 16.82 8.60
N ASP A 99 -1.77 16.09 7.72
CA ASP A 99 -1.18 14.90 7.11
C ASP A 99 -0.03 15.31 6.19
N VAL A 100 1.18 14.88 6.53
CA VAL A 100 2.40 15.14 5.78
C VAL A 100 3.05 13.81 5.42
N ASP A 101 3.25 13.62 4.12
CA ASP A 101 3.86 12.40 3.55
C ASP A 101 3.23 11.10 4.09
N PRO A 102 1.89 10.94 4.06
CA PRO A 102 1.26 9.71 4.49
C PRO A 102 1.63 8.55 3.56
N VAL A 103 2.13 7.46 4.13
CA VAL A 103 2.55 6.26 3.41
C VAL A 103 1.65 5.10 3.80
N LEU A 104 1.22 4.34 2.80
CA LEU A 104 0.65 3.01 2.94
C LEU A 104 1.60 2.03 2.26
N GLU A 105 2.27 1.22 3.04
CA GLU A 105 3.15 0.16 2.56
C GLU A 105 2.40 -1.15 2.49
N VAL A 106 2.48 -1.80 1.33
CA VAL A 106 1.88 -3.12 1.09
C VAL A 106 2.77 -4.17 1.75
N GLU A 107 2.19 -5.26 2.23
CA GLU A 107 2.99 -6.40 2.70
C GLU A 107 3.94 -6.91 1.60
N ASP A 108 5.04 -7.54 1.99
CA ASP A 108 6.00 -8.10 1.05
C ASP A 108 5.38 -9.26 0.26
N ILE A 109 5.44 -9.21 -1.07
CA ILE A 109 4.83 -10.19 -1.98
C ILE A 109 5.89 -11.02 -2.70
N ASP A 110 5.81 -12.35 -2.59
CA ASP A 110 6.63 -13.27 -3.39
C ASP A 110 6.06 -13.37 -4.80
N VAL A 111 6.77 -12.83 -5.76
CA VAL A 111 6.42 -12.83 -7.19
C VAL A 111 7.16 -13.90 -8.00
N SER A 112 7.86 -14.83 -7.35
CA SER A 112 8.66 -15.87 -8.03
C SER A 112 7.85 -16.80 -8.93
N SER A 113 6.53 -16.89 -8.70
CA SER A 113 5.61 -17.67 -9.54
C SER A 113 5.15 -16.95 -10.81
N LEU A 114 5.40 -15.64 -10.92
CA LEU A 114 5.01 -14.83 -12.07
C LEU A 114 6.13 -14.78 -13.12
N THR A 115 5.76 -14.69 -14.39
CA THR A 115 6.72 -14.46 -15.49
C THR A 115 7.10 -12.99 -15.58
N SER A 116 6.11 -12.13 -15.37
CA SER A 116 6.26 -10.68 -15.30
C SER A 116 5.27 -10.14 -14.27
N SER A 117 5.77 -9.57 -13.20
CA SER A 117 4.94 -9.01 -12.13
C SER A 117 4.41 -7.64 -12.50
N ALA A 118 3.16 -7.36 -12.13
CA ALA A 118 2.55 -6.05 -12.28
C ALA A 118 1.69 -5.68 -11.08
N LEU A 119 1.67 -4.39 -10.78
CA LEU A 119 0.76 -3.77 -9.84
C LEU A 119 -0.44 -3.21 -10.59
N PHE A 120 -1.64 -3.55 -10.15
CA PHE A 120 -2.89 -2.91 -10.58
C PHE A 120 -3.61 -2.34 -9.37
N PHE A 121 -4.24 -1.21 -9.54
CA PHE A 121 -5.09 -0.62 -8.50
C PHE A 121 -6.06 0.39 -9.12
N ASP A 122 -7.15 0.63 -8.41
CA ASP A 122 -8.06 1.70 -8.75
C ASP A 122 -7.71 2.96 -7.95
N TYR A 123 -7.76 4.10 -8.63
CA TYR A 123 -7.45 5.40 -8.08
C TYR A 123 -8.56 6.40 -8.37
N PHE A 124 -8.89 7.19 -7.35
CA PHE A 124 -9.81 8.32 -7.44
C PHE A 124 -9.18 9.55 -6.84
N SER A 125 -9.20 10.64 -7.59
CA SER A 125 -8.76 11.97 -7.13
C SER A 125 -9.48 13.04 -7.92
N ASP A 126 -10.40 13.77 -7.31
CA ASP A 126 -11.23 14.74 -7.98
C ASP A 126 -11.53 15.96 -7.09
N LEU A 127 -11.52 17.14 -7.68
CA LEU A 127 -11.94 18.39 -7.06
C LEU A 127 -13.43 18.69 -7.22
N GLY A 128 -14.15 17.89 -8.02
CA GLY A 128 -15.54 18.16 -8.37
C GLY A 128 -15.70 19.55 -9.02
N THR A 129 -16.56 20.38 -8.44
CA THR A 129 -16.82 21.73 -8.92
C THR A 129 -16.04 22.81 -8.17
N SER A 130 -15.07 22.42 -7.36
CA SER A 130 -14.24 23.39 -6.62
C SER A 130 -13.45 24.26 -7.56
N SER A 131 -13.37 25.55 -7.27
CA SER A 131 -12.47 26.49 -7.96
C SER A 131 -11.02 26.44 -7.41
N CYS A 132 -10.76 25.58 -6.44
CA CYS A 132 -9.44 25.36 -5.90
C CYS A 132 -8.52 24.71 -6.95
N ALA A 133 -7.28 25.16 -7.02
CA ALA A 133 -6.28 24.57 -7.89
C ALA A 133 -5.42 23.51 -7.20
N ALA A 134 -5.90 22.98 -6.05
CA ALA A 134 -5.18 21.91 -5.35
C ALA A 134 -5.06 20.69 -6.26
N ASN A 135 -3.90 20.08 -6.25
CA ASN A 135 -3.59 18.88 -6.99
C ASN A 135 -2.63 18.06 -6.14
N ASN A 136 -3.22 17.34 -5.18
CA ASN A 136 -2.46 16.42 -4.35
C ASN A 136 -1.96 15.25 -5.20
N ILE A 137 -0.82 14.69 -4.85
CA ILE A 137 -0.10 13.75 -5.68
C ILE A 137 -0.04 12.41 -4.98
N LEU A 138 -0.32 11.34 -5.73
CA LEU A 138 -0.05 9.98 -5.31
C LEU A 138 1.24 9.49 -5.96
N HIS A 139 2.24 9.19 -5.16
CA HIS A 139 3.44 8.49 -5.58
C HIS A 139 3.25 7.00 -5.36
N VAL A 140 3.52 6.23 -6.40
CA VAL A 140 3.61 4.77 -6.34
C VAL A 140 5.08 4.43 -6.43
N GLU A 141 5.59 3.76 -5.42
CA GLU A 141 7.02 3.49 -5.29
C GLU A 141 7.26 2.01 -5.00
N ALA A 142 8.36 1.46 -5.53
CA ALA A 142 8.80 0.09 -5.30
C ALA A 142 10.24 0.06 -4.79
N PHE A 143 10.55 -0.87 -3.88
CA PHE A 143 11.85 -1.02 -3.24
C PHE A 143 12.68 -2.10 -3.93
N ASP A 144 13.85 -1.72 -4.43
CA ASP A 144 14.78 -2.62 -5.14
C ASP A 144 15.77 -3.35 -4.22
N GLY A 145 15.56 -3.30 -2.91
CA GLY A 145 16.49 -3.81 -1.90
C GLY A 145 17.48 -2.77 -1.39
N THR A 146 17.49 -1.56 -1.97
CA THR A 146 18.40 -0.47 -1.60
C THR A 146 17.68 0.85 -1.46
N THR A 147 16.82 1.17 -2.42
CA THR A 147 16.10 2.45 -2.51
C THR A 147 14.66 2.26 -2.96
N TRP A 148 13.80 3.18 -2.54
CA TRP A 148 12.47 3.32 -3.10
C TRP A 148 12.55 4.06 -4.44
N ASN A 149 12.11 3.39 -5.50
CA ASN A 149 12.11 3.91 -6.86
C ASN A 149 10.70 4.29 -7.28
N SER A 150 10.55 5.38 -8.01
CA SER A 150 9.25 5.81 -8.52
C SER A 150 8.78 4.89 -9.64
N VAL A 151 7.65 4.22 -9.42
CA VAL A 151 6.92 3.45 -10.43
C VAL A 151 5.97 4.36 -11.20
N ALA A 152 5.23 5.21 -10.45
CA ALA A 152 4.31 6.18 -11.04
C ALA A 152 4.12 7.40 -10.14
N VAL A 153 3.69 8.49 -10.78
CA VAL A 153 3.24 9.71 -10.10
C VAL A 153 1.89 10.10 -10.68
N LEU A 154 0.86 9.99 -9.87
CA LEU A 154 -0.52 10.26 -10.27
C LEU A 154 -1.01 11.56 -9.69
N GLN A 155 -1.69 12.29 -10.50
CA GLN A 155 -2.31 13.57 -10.17
C GLN A 155 -3.83 13.46 -10.25
N LEU A 156 -4.48 14.60 -10.11
CA LEU A 156 -5.93 14.74 -10.23
C LEU A 156 -6.46 14.02 -11.48
N ASN A 157 -7.49 13.19 -11.28
CA ASN A 157 -8.23 12.54 -12.36
C ASN A 157 -9.72 12.92 -12.26
N ALA A 158 -10.19 13.81 -13.08
CA ALA A 158 -11.54 14.37 -13.01
C ALA A 158 -12.65 13.41 -13.54
N THR A 159 -12.42 12.11 -13.61
CA THR A 159 -13.35 11.16 -14.27
C THR A 159 -13.87 10.06 -13.37
N GLY A 160 -13.68 10.18 -12.05
CA GLY A 160 -14.05 9.14 -11.09
C GLY A 160 -12.97 8.08 -10.93
N TRP A 161 -13.36 6.87 -10.57
CA TRP A 161 -12.44 5.76 -10.42
C TRP A 161 -11.83 5.31 -11.75
N ASN A 162 -10.52 5.19 -11.79
CA ASN A 162 -9.78 4.66 -12.94
C ASN A 162 -8.81 3.58 -12.49
N THR A 163 -8.73 2.49 -13.25
CA THR A 163 -7.77 1.42 -13.02
C THR A 163 -6.43 1.79 -13.66
N TYR A 164 -5.36 1.65 -12.88
CA TYR A 164 -3.98 1.83 -13.31
C TYR A 164 -3.24 0.51 -13.21
N GLY A 165 -2.31 0.28 -14.14
CA GLY A 165 -1.47 -0.91 -14.15
C GLY A 165 -0.02 -0.54 -14.49
N TYR A 166 0.92 -1.07 -13.71
CA TYR A 166 2.35 -0.81 -13.88
C TYR A 166 3.13 -2.10 -13.75
N GLU A 167 3.99 -2.36 -14.73
CA GLU A 167 4.95 -3.46 -14.65
C GLU A 167 5.94 -3.21 -13.51
N LEU A 168 6.24 -4.25 -12.75
CA LEU A 168 7.18 -4.20 -11.63
C LEU A 168 8.53 -4.81 -11.97
N THR A 169 8.68 -5.43 -13.14
CA THR A 169 9.93 -6.05 -13.58
C THR A 169 11.09 -5.06 -13.52
N GLY A 170 12.09 -5.40 -12.72
CA GLY A 170 13.26 -4.55 -12.46
C GLY A 170 13.12 -3.60 -11.27
N PHE A 171 11.97 -3.62 -10.59
CA PHE A 171 11.74 -2.91 -9.34
C PHE A 171 11.70 -3.84 -8.13
N GLU A 172 11.79 -5.16 -8.34
CA GLU A 172 11.74 -6.15 -7.28
C GLU A 172 13.09 -6.27 -6.55
N ASN A 173 13.02 -6.59 -5.27
CA ASN A 173 14.15 -7.05 -4.48
C ASN A 173 14.29 -8.58 -4.61
N GLY A 174 15.01 -9.04 -5.64
CA GLY A 174 15.09 -10.46 -5.98
C GLY A 174 13.75 -11.01 -6.49
N THR A 175 13.08 -11.83 -5.69
CA THR A 175 11.73 -12.37 -5.98
C THR A 175 10.62 -11.70 -5.15
N THR A 176 10.94 -10.61 -4.47
CA THR A 176 9.99 -9.91 -3.59
C THR A 176 9.61 -8.56 -4.19
N ALA A 177 8.33 -8.33 -4.38
CA ALA A 177 7.78 -7.01 -4.65
C ALA A 177 7.44 -6.32 -3.32
N GLN A 178 8.01 -5.15 -3.11
CA GLN A 178 7.76 -4.27 -1.97
C GLN A 178 7.25 -2.95 -2.52
N ILE A 179 6.00 -2.62 -2.24
CA ILE A 179 5.28 -1.48 -2.84
C ILE A 179 4.78 -0.55 -1.74
N ARG A 180 4.81 0.74 -2.02
CA ARG A 180 4.12 1.71 -1.17
C ARG A 180 3.41 2.79 -1.99
N PHE A 181 2.34 3.31 -1.39
CA PHE A 181 1.60 4.47 -1.85
C PHE A 181 1.89 5.64 -0.90
N ARG A 182 2.45 6.72 -1.41
CA ARG A 182 2.76 7.92 -0.63
C ARG A 182 1.97 9.10 -1.16
N GLY A 183 1.21 9.75 -0.29
CA GLY A 183 0.52 10.98 -0.62
C GLY A 183 1.42 12.20 -0.44
N GLU A 184 1.23 13.20 -1.29
CA GLU A 184 1.90 14.50 -1.19
C GLU A 184 0.87 15.60 -1.36
N SER A 185 0.78 16.50 -0.37
CA SER A 185 -0.07 17.68 -0.44
C SER A 185 0.44 18.67 -1.50
N SER A 186 -0.47 19.30 -2.19
CA SER A 186 -0.15 20.41 -3.10
C SER A 186 0.45 21.63 -2.38
N GLY A 187 0.36 21.68 -1.06
CA GLY A 187 0.78 22.82 -0.24
C GLY A 187 -0.13 24.04 -0.35
N LEU A 188 -1.25 23.95 -1.06
CA LEU A 188 -2.22 25.03 -1.15
C LEU A 188 -3.17 25.01 0.05
N SER A 189 -3.64 26.16 0.46
CA SER A 189 -4.57 26.31 1.59
C SER A 189 -5.94 25.65 1.36
N CYS A 190 -6.17 25.09 0.19
CA CYS A 190 -7.39 24.40 -0.21
C CYS A 190 -7.14 22.96 -0.66
N ASP A 191 -6.01 22.37 -0.30
CA ASP A 191 -5.64 20.99 -0.63
C ASP A 191 -6.64 19.98 -0.06
N PHE A 192 -7.33 20.32 1.02
CA PHE A 192 -8.39 19.53 1.63
C PHE A 192 -9.61 19.25 0.73
N TYR A 193 -9.71 19.89 -0.44
CA TYR A 193 -10.75 19.56 -1.42
C TYR A 193 -10.38 18.35 -2.28
N ASN A 194 -9.13 17.91 -2.23
CA ASN A 194 -8.61 16.88 -3.10
C ASN A 194 -8.07 15.68 -2.30
N ASP A 195 -8.97 14.85 -1.77
CA ASP A 195 -8.59 13.58 -1.16
C ASP A 195 -8.11 12.58 -2.21
N LEU A 196 -7.19 11.71 -1.81
CA LEU A 196 -6.69 10.62 -2.65
C LEU A 196 -7.26 9.30 -2.13
N LEU A 197 -7.89 8.53 -3.02
CA LEU A 197 -8.51 7.24 -2.69
C LEU A 197 -7.91 6.14 -3.57
N ILE A 198 -7.65 4.98 -2.97
CA ILE A 198 -7.23 3.78 -3.69
C ILE A 198 -8.09 2.58 -3.30
N ASP A 199 -8.22 1.63 -4.23
CA ASP A 199 -8.93 0.38 -4.03
C ASP A 199 -8.43 -0.69 -5.00
N ASP A 200 -8.92 -1.93 -4.84
CA ASP A 200 -8.62 -3.04 -5.75
C ASP A 200 -7.11 -3.23 -6.03
N VAL A 201 -6.28 -3.15 -4.98
CA VAL A 201 -4.82 -3.31 -5.10
C VAL A 201 -4.48 -4.76 -5.38
N LYS A 202 -3.81 -5.03 -6.52
CA LYS A 202 -3.42 -6.37 -6.97
C LYS A 202 -1.96 -6.39 -7.38
N ILE A 203 -1.29 -7.49 -7.05
CA ILE A 203 -0.01 -7.86 -7.64
C ILE A 203 -0.20 -9.21 -8.30
N GLU A 204 -0.12 -9.24 -9.62
CA GLU A 204 -0.39 -10.41 -10.45
C GLU A 204 0.44 -10.41 -11.74
N GLU A 205 0.21 -11.40 -12.61
CA GLU A 205 0.87 -11.49 -13.91
C GLU A 205 0.52 -10.28 -14.78
N ALA A 206 1.53 -9.66 -15.39
CA ALA A 206 1.32 -8.56 -16.33
C ALA A 206 0.53 -9.04 -17.54
N VAL A 207 -0.59 -8.38 -17.84
CA VAL A 207 -1.40 -8.68 -19.03
C VAL A 207 -1.01 -7.70 -20.13
N TYR A 208 -0.21 -8.19 -21.08
CA TYR A 208 0.07 -7.43 -22.30
C TYR A 208 -1.13 -7.54 -23.24
N GLY A 209 -1.81 -6.42 -23.48
CA GLY A 209 -2.83 -6.38 -24.53
C GLY A 209 -2.22 -6.74 -25.88
N CYS A 210 -2.86 -7.62 -26.64
CA CYS A 210 -2.53 -7.81 -28.05
C CYS A 210 -2.72 -6.46 -28.74
N THR A 211 -1.65 -5.81 -29.16
CA THR A 211 -1.75 -4.75 -30.14
C THR A 211 -2.12 -5.41 -31.45
N ASP A 212 -3.37 -5.26 -31.89
CA ASP A 212 -3.74 -5.63 -33.25
C ASP A 212 -2.79 -4.90 -34.19
N ALA A 213 -1.87 -5.68 -34.76
CA ALA A 213 -1.06 -5.20 -35.87
C ALA A 213 -1.97 -5.09 -37.08
N SER A 214 -2.55 -3.91 -37.28
CA SER A 214 -3.25 -3.51 -38.49
C SER A 214 -2.30 -2.92 -39.52
#